data_c60b1f4855ea8fadc554a17ca6cdd207
#
_entry.id   c60b1f4855ea8fadc554a17ca6cdd207
#
_cell.length_a   1.000
_cell.length_b   1.000
_cell.length_c   1.000
_cell.angle_alpha   90.00
_cell.angle_beta   90.00
_cell.angle_gamma   90.00
#
_symmetry.space_group_name_H-M   'P 1'
#
loop_
_entity.id
_entity.type
_entity.pdbx_description
1 polymer ?
#
loop_
_entity_poly.entity_id
_entity_poly.type
_entity_poly.pdbx_seq_one_letter_code
_entity_poly.pdbx_strand_id
1 'polypeptide(L)'
;MAVSLTGADRFKIGFAAPQVTGRAGHLRWADGSGADDTAPDLVLFVRSSPVDASAEYSEEPDPSPGRRGDALHLYDDDGGLGGFAEVEARGTPVLGPRPDPVTDRFTTWWFRGPVADVARIAQHLLGIPEEAVVASLPARP
;
A
#
# COMPACT_ATOMS: atom_id res chain seq x y z
N MET A 1 -7.19 1.53 7.78
CA MET A 1 -6.08 2.26 8.45
C MET A 1 -5.37 3.09 7.41
N ALA A 2 -4.93 4.29 7.75
CA ALA A 2 -4.07 5.13 6.92
C ALA A 2 -2.77 5.42 7.66
N VAL A 3 -1.65 5.45 6.93
CA VAL A 3 -0.31 5.77 7.44
C VAL A 3 0.25 6.89 6.59
N SER A 4 0.82 7.92 7.22
CA SER A 4 1.47 9.01 6.50
C SER A 4 2.88 8.59 6.10
N LEU A 5 3.21 8.73 4.82
CA LEU A 5 4.54 8.51 4.27
C LEU A 5 5.13 9.89 3.96
N THR A 6 6.04 10.34 4.79
CA THR A 6 6.56 11.71 4.74
C THR A 6 7.94 11.81 4.08
N GLY A 7 8.62 10.68 3.92
CA GLY A 7 10.02 10.65 3.49
C GLY A 7 11.00 11.25 4.51
N ALA A 8 10.53 11.54 5.72
CA ALA A 8 11.38 12.11 6.77
C ALA A 8 12.09 11.03 7.60
N ASP A 9 11.43 9.90 7.76
CA ASP A 9 11.92 8.79 8.56
C ASP A 9 11.81 7.48 7.75
N ARG A 10 12.84 6.66 7.85
CA ARG A 10 12.79 5.32 7.26
C ARG A 10 12.05 4.37 8.20
N PHE A 11 10.99 3.76 7.70
CA PHE A 11 10.28 2.72 8.45
C PHE A 11 9.66 1.66 7.53
N LYS A 12 9.38 0.50 8.11
CA LYS A 12 8.61 -0.56 7.49
C LYS A 12 7.54 -1.04 8.46
N ILE A 13 6.31 -1.09 8.01
CA ILE A 13 5.16 -1.59 8.78
C ILE A 13 4.63 -2.83 8.09
N GLY A 14 4.54 -3.95 8.83
CA GLY A 14 3.98 -5.20 8.36
C GLY A 14 2.55 -5.42 8.86
N PHE A 15 1.77 -6.13 8.06
CA PHE A 15 0.39 -6.52 8.37
C PHE A 15 0.22 -8.01 8.14
N ALA A 16 -0.12 -8.73 9.20
CA ALA A 16 -0.41 -10.16 9.11
C ALA A 16 -1.66 -10.41 8.25
N ALA A 17 -1.71 -11.56 7.58
CA ALA A 17 -2.77 -11.89 6.65
C ALA A 17 -4.21 -11.72 7.18
N PRO A 18 -4.54 -12.06 8.44
CA PRO A 18 -5.88 -11.80 8.98
C PRO A 18 -6.26 -10.33 9.13
N GLN A 19 -5.30 -9.42 9.03
CA GLN A 19 -5.50 -7.97 9.22
C GLN A 19 -5.72 -7.22 7.91
N VAL A 20 -5.56 -7.88 6.77
CA VAL A 20 -5.64 -7.26 5.45
C VAL A 20 -6.75 -7.84 4.59
N THR A 21 -7.31 -7.02 3.72
CA THR A 21 -8.37 -7.43 2.78
C THR A 21 -7.82 -7.86 1.41
N GLY A 22 -6.51 -7.91 1.26
CA GLY A 22 -5.85 -8.11 -0.04
C GLY A 22 -5.84 -6.86 -0.92
N ARG A 23 -6.15 -5.69 -0.35
CA ARG A 23 -6.08 -4.40 -1.06
C ARG A 23 -5.35 -3.38 -0.21
N ALA A 24 -4.44 -2.66 -0.85
CA ALA A 24 -3.74 -1.53 -0.27
C ALA A 24 -3.60 -0.42 -1.31
N GLY A 25 -3.49 0.81 -0.87
CA GLY A 25 -3.33 1.95 -1.75
C GLY A 25 -2.35 2.97 -1.22
N HIS A 26 -1.81 3.76 -2.14
CA HIS A 26 -1.01 4.93 -1.86
C HIS A 26 -1.65 6.15 -2.51
N LEU A 27 -1.76 7.23 -1.76
CA LEU A 27 -2.39 8.48 -2.17
C LEU A 27 -1.38 9.62 -2.06
N ARG A 28 -1.26 10.44 -3.11
CA ARG A 28 -0.40 11.62 -3.13
C ARG A 28 -0.98 12.72 -4.01
N TRP A 29 -0.50 13.94 -3.83
CA TRP A 29 -0.76 15.01 -4.78
C TRP A 29 -0.10 14.69 -6.13
N ALA A 30 -0.77 15.05 -7.22
CA ALA A 30 -0.21 14.91 -8.55
C ALA A 30 0.93 15.91 -8.74
N ASP A 31 2.03 15.44 -9.34
CA ASP A 31 3.13 16.32 -9.73
C ASP A 31 2.66 17.30 -10.82
N GLY A 32 3.12 18.54 -10.76
CA GLY A 32 2.78 19.56 -11.75
C GLY A 32 1.41 20.22 -11.55
N SER A 33 0.72 19.95 -10.42
CA SER A 33 -0.37 20.82 -9.95
C SER A 33 0.24 22.14 -9.53
N GLY A 34 0.46 23.05 -10.50
CA GLY A 34 1.12 24.34 -10.26
C GLY A 34 0.29 25.23 -9.34
N ALA A 35 0.91 26.28 -8.81
CA ALA A 35 0.29 27.29 -7.95
C ALA A 35 -0.95 27.98 -8.57
N ASP A 36 -1.13 27.85 -9.87
CA ASP A 36 -2.29 28.38 -10.62
C ASP A 36 -3.45 27.38 -10.76
N ASP A 37 -3.27 26.12 -10.30
CA ASP A 37 -4.32 25.11 -10.41
C ASP A 37 -5.27 25.25 -9.22
N THR A 38 -6.45 25.81 -9.47
CA THR A 38 -7.49 26.07 -8.44
C THR A 38 -8.06 24.78 -7.86
N ALA A 39 -7.79 23.63 -8.48
CA ALA A 39 -8.25 22.31 -8.05
C ALA A 39 -7.16 21.25 -8.31
N PRO A 40 -6.25 21.00 -7.34
CA PRO A 40 -5.20 20.01 -7.54
C PRO A 40 -5.77 18.61 -7.68
N ASP A 41 -5.15 17.87 -8.57
CA ASP A 41 -5.41 16.45 -8.74
C ASP A 41 -4.73 15.64 -7.64
N LEU A 42 -5.38 14.56 -7.27
CA LEU A 42 -4.77 13.45 -6.53
C LEU A 42 -4.41 12.33 -7.49
N VAL A 43 -3.39 11.58 -7.09
CA VAL A 43 -3.05 10.28 -7.66
C VAL A 43 -3.31 9.22 -6.60
N LEU A 44 -4.11 8.24 -6.92
CA LEU A 44 -4.33 7.04 -6.13
C LEU A 44 -3.78 5.84 -6.88
N PHE A 45 -2.84 5.16 -6.25
CA PHE A 45 -2.40 3.83 -6.63
C PHE A 45 -3.13 2.81 -5.76
N VAL A 46 -3.68 1.77 -6.35
CA VAL A 46 -4.30 0.65 -5.62
C VAL A 46 -3.70 -0.65 -6.10
N ARG A 47 -3.27 -1.49 -5.18
CA ARG A 47 -2.82 -2.85 -5.44
C ARG A 47 -3.78 -3.85 -4.80
N SER A 48 -4.20 -4.84 -5.57
CA SER A 48 -4.95 -6.01 -5.09
C SER A 48 -4.11 -7.27 -5.27
N SER A 49 -4.06 -8.08 -4.23
CA SER A 49 -3.35 -9.35 -4.18
C SER A 49 -4.21 -10.42 -3.53
N PRO A 50 -4.01 -11.71 -3.86
CA PRO A 50 -4.60 -12.78 -3.09
C PRO A 50 -4.01 -12.77 -1.67
N VAL A 51 -4.85 -13.05 -0.68
CA VAL A 51 -4.42 -13.21 0.71
C VAL A 51 -5.15 -14.42 1.29
N ASP A 52 -4.39 -15.38 1.77
CA ASP A 52 -4.89 -16.50 2.56
C ASP A 52 -4.65 -16.20 4.04
N ALA A 53 -5.73 -15.89 4.77
CA ALA A 53 -5.66 -15.55 6.19
C ALA A 53 -5.14 -16.70 7.08
N SER A 54 -5.17 -17.94 6.58
CA SER A 54 -4.67 -19.13 7.27
C SER A 54 -3.21 -19.46 6.97
N ALA A 55 -2.65 -18.92 5.90
CA ALA A 55 -1.30 -19.20 5.48
C ALA A 55 -0.23 -18.55 6.39
N GLU A 56 0.94 -19.14 6.36
CA GLU A 56 2.14 -18.59 6.98
C GLU A 56 2.96 -17.90 5.90
N TYR A 57 3.08 -16.59 5.99
CA TYR A 57 3.92 -15.80 5.10
C TYR A 57 5.34 -15.73 5.66
N SER A 58 6.33 -15.77 4.81
CA SER A 58 7.71 -15.55 5.21
C SER A 58 8.10 -14.12 4.98
N GLU A 59 8.74 -13.52 5.98
CA GLU A 59 9.40 -12.23 5.87
C GLU A 59 10.91 -12.47 5.72
N GLU A 60 11.56 -11.73 4.85
CA GLU A 60 13.00 -11.83 4.68
C GLU A 60 13.71 -10.59 5.26
N PRO A 61 14.77 -10.83 6.05
CA PRO A 61 15.12 -12.07 6.74
C PRO A 61 14.11 -12.37 7.85
N ASP A 62 13.71 -13.62 8.02
CA ASP A 62 12.87 -14.01 9.15
C ASP A 62 13.72 -14.12 10.44
N PRO A 63 13.72 -13.11 11.32
CA PRO A 63 14.50 -13.15 12.56
C PRO A 63 13.85 -14.04 13.63
N SER A 64 12.65 -14.54 13.37
CA SER A 64 11.84 -15.28 14.33
C SER A 64 11.15 -16.46 13.68
N PRO A 65 11.85 -17.59 13.42
CA PRO A 65 11.26 -18.80 12.87
C PRO A 65 10.03 -19.23 13.67
N GLY A 66 8.93 -19.56 12.98
CA GLY A 66 7.65 -19.95 13.59
C GLY A 66 6.71 -18.80 13.88
N ARG A 67 7.07 -17.55 13.62
CA ARG A 67 6.10 -16.45 13.49
C ARG A 67 5.42 -16.51 12.13
N ARG A 68 4.14 -16.26 12.13
CA ARG A 68 3.41 -15.97 10.89
C ARG A 68 3.93 -14.64 10.37
N GLY A 69 4.50 -14.64 9.18
CA GLY A 69 4.98 -13.42 8.55
C GLY A 69 3.85 -12.50 8.10
N ASP A 70 4.20 -11.36 7.58
CA ASP A 70 3.26 -10.36 7.11
C ASP A 70 2.90 -10.56 5.64
N ALA A 71 1.61 -10.44 5.31
CA ALA A 71 1.11 -10.55 3.93
C ALA A 71 1.25 -9.25 3.14
N LEU A 72 1.38 -8.14 3.85
CA LEU A 72 1.51 -6.80 3.28
C LEU A 72 2.52 -5.99 4.09
N HIS A 73 3.39 -5.26 3.40
CA HIS A 73 4.23 -4.24 4.01
C HIS A 73 3.98 -2.88 3.37
N LEU A 74 4.14 -1.85 4.18
CA LEU A 74 4.32 -0.47 3.73
C LEU A 74 5.73 -0.04 4.13
N TYR A 75 6.46 0.51 3.19
CA TYR A 75 7.80 1.03 3.41
C TYR A 75 7.86 2.51 3.04
N ASP A 76 8.51 3.30 3.86
CA ASP A 76 8.85 4.71 3.61
C ASP A 76 10.36 4.89 3.68
N ASP A 77 10.94 5.52 2.67
CA ASP A 77 12.38 5.82 2.63
C ASP A 77 12.63 7.26 3.09
N ASP A 78 13.70 7.45 3.87
CA ASP A 78 14.16 8.75 4.37
C ASP A 78 14.95 9.57 3.34
N GLY A 79 14.95 9.15 2.08
CA GLY A 79 15.76 9.72 1.02
C GLY A 79 17.14 9.07 0.84
N GLY A 80 17.52 8.17 1.74
CA GLY A 80 18.81 7.48 1.67
C GLY A 80 18.97 6.56 0.46
N LEU A 81 17.87 6.03 -0.06
CA LEU A 81 17.84 5.20 -1.26
C LEU A 81 17.21 5.92 -2.47
N GLY A 82 16.76 7.17 -2.31
CA GLY A 82 16.21 7.96 -3.40
C GLY A 82 14.82 8.57 -3.15
N GLY A 83 14.29 8.47 -1.93
CA GLY A 83 13.01 9.08 -1.54
C GLY A 83 11.81 8.44 -2.22
N PHE A 84 11.49 7.21 -1.84
CA PHE A 84 10.34 6.47 -2.38
C PHE A 84 9.54 5.80 -1.25
N ALA A 85 8.33 5.38 -1.58
CA ALA A 85 7.49 4.57 -0.73
C ALA A 85 7.02 3.32 -1.47
N GLU A 86 6.82 2.23 -0.75
CA GLU A 86 6.42 0.96 -1.34
C GLU A 86 5.14 0.41 -0.70
N VAL A 87 4.35 -0.26 -1.53
CA VAL A 87 3.24 -1.14 -1.14
C VAL A 87 3.63 -2.55 -1.57
N GLU A 88 4.16 -3.32 -0.63
CA GLU A 88 4.69 -4.66 -0.87
C GLU A 88 3.65 -5.71 -0.50
N ALA A 89 2.97 -6.30 -1.47
CA ALA A 89 2.10 -7.44 -1.24
C ALA A 89 2.87 -8.74 -1.45
N ARG A 90 2.74 -9.67 -0.52
CA ARG A 90 3.32 -11.02 -0.64
C ARG A 90 2.39 -11.92 -1.43
N GLY A 91 2.97 -12.80 -2.21
CA GLY A 91 2.25 -13.88 -2.88
C GLY A 91 1.96 -15.05 -1.96
N THR A 92 1.23 -16.05 -2.47
CA THR A 92 0.94 -17.29 -1.77
C THR A 92 2.24 -17.99 -1.35
N PRO A 93 2.44 -18.29 -0.06
CA PRO A 93 3.67 -18.91 0.39
C PRO A 93 3.80 -20.33 -0.17
N VAL A 94 5.00 -20.66 -0.60
CA VAL A 94 5.34 -21.96 -1.17
C VAL A 94 6.35 -22.61 -0.25
N LEU A 95 5.93 -23.61 0.48
CA LEU A 95 6.67 -24.22 1.58
C LEU A 95 7.13 -25.64 1.22
N GLY A 96 8.23 -26.06 1.87
CA GLY A 96 8.77 -27.42 1.78
C GLY A 96 9.95 -27.56 0.82
N PRO A 97 10.62 -28.73 0.83
CA PRO A 97 11.87 -28.94 0.11
C PRO A 97 11.71 -29.07 -1.41
N ARG A 98 10.50 -29.37 -1.87
CA ARG A 98 10.12 -29.45 -3.30
C ARG A 98 8.67 -29.03 -3.45
N PRO A 99 8.38 -27.73 -3.26
CA PRO A 99 7.01 -27.26 -3.31
C PRO A 99 6.50 -27.25 -4.75
N ASP A 100 5.21 -27.51 -4.89
CA ASP A 100 4.54 -27.31 -6.17
C ASP A 100 4.49 -25.81 -6.51
N PRO A 101 4.69 -25.43 -7.77
CA PRO A 101 4.61 -24.04 -8.18
C PRO A 101 3.19 -23.49 -8.00
N VAL A 102 3.09 -22.28 -7.50
CA VAL A 102 1.83 -21.53 -7.42
C VAL A 102 1.90 -20.29 -8.31
N THR A 103 0.74 -19.82 -8.72
CA THR A 103 0.63 -18.60 -9.53
C THR A 103 -0.30 -17.62 -8.84
N ASP A 104 0.23 -16.46 -8.50
CA ASP A 104 -0.54 -15.35 -7.98
C ASP A 104 -0.80 -14.32 -9.07
N ARG A 105 -1.96 -13.69 -8.98
CA ARG A 105 -2.32 -12.59 -9.85
C ARG A 105 -2.46 -11.32 -9.02
N PHE A 106 -1.62 -10.35 -9.31
CA PHE A 106 -1.70 -9.01 -8.74
C PHE A 106 -2.35 -8.08 -9.76
N THR A 107 -3.26 -7.23 -9.28
CA THR A 107 -3.86 -6.18 -10.10
C THR A 107 -3.51 -4.83 -9.52
N THR A 108 -3.10 -3.92 -10.39
CA THR A 108 -2.75 -2.56 -10.02
C THR A 108 -3.60 -1.59 -10.81
N TRP A 109 -4.16 -0.59 -10.11
CA TRP A 109 -4.89 0.51 -10.72
C TRP A 109 -4.22 1.83 -10.36
N TRP A 110 -4.28 2.75 -11.31
CA TRP A 110 -3.85 4.12 -11.16
C TRP A 110 -5.01 5.03 -11.51
N PHE A 111 -5.32 5.96 -10.62
CA PHE A 111 -6.34 6.98 -10.83
C PHE A 111 -5.71 8.33 -10.62
N ARG A 112 -6.10 9.29 -11.45
CA ARG A 112 -5.74 10.70 -11.29
C ARG A 112 -6.98 11.54 -11.55
N GLY A 113 -7.21 12.53 -10.70
CA GLY A 113 -8.33 13.47 -10.87
C GLY A 113 -8.61 14.30 -9.62
N PRO A 114 -9.73 15.01 -9.64
CA PRO A 114 -10.17 15.85 -8.52
C PRO A 114 -10.26 15.06 -7.22
N VAL A 115 -9.97 15.74 -6.09
CA VAL A 115 -9.98 15.14 -4.74
C VAL A 115 -11.24 14.33 -4.46
N ALA A 116 -12.43 14.90 -4.76
CA ALA A 116 -13.70 14.23 -4.47
C ALA A 116 -13.88 12.91 -5.25
N ASP A 117 -13.47 12.88 -6.52
CA ASP A 117 -13.60 11.69 -7.35
C ASP A 117 -12.63 10.60 -6.91
N VAL A 118 -11.38 10.97 -6.63
CA VAL A 118 -10.37 10.03 -6.14
C VAL A 118 -10.71 9.51 -4.75
N ALA A 119 -11.23 10.35 -3.85
CA ALA A 119 -11.69 9.92 -2.52
C ALA A 119 -12.84 8.91 -2.63
N ARG A 120 -13.81 9.13 -3.54
CA ARG A 120 -14.89 8.18 -3.82
C ARG A 120 -14.38 6.84 -4.35
N ILE A 121 -13.39 6.86 -5.25
CA ILE A 121 -12.75 5.65 -5.75
C ILE A 121 -12.03 4.90 -4.60
N ALA A 122 -11.32 5.61 -3.74
CA ALA A 122 -10.66 5.03 -2.57
C ALA A 122 -11.69 4.38 -1.63
N GLN A 123 -12.82 5.01 -1.39
CA GLN A 123 -13.90 4.40 -0.60
C GLN A 123 -14.39 3.09 -1.22
N HIS A 124 -14.64 3.05 -2.52
CA HIS A 124 -15.11 1.84 -3.19
C HIS A 124 -14.07 0.72 -3.24
N LEU A 125 -12.82 1.04 -3.46
CA LEU A 125 -11.77 0.03 -3.63
C LEU A 125 -11.12 -0.41 -2.32
N LEU A 126 -10.97 0.51 -1.35
CA LEU A 126 -10.25 0.27 -0.10
C LEU A 126 -11.17 0.22 1.12
N GLY A 127 -12.45 0.62 0.99
CA GLY A 127 -13.38 0.69 2.10
C GLY A 127 -13.06 1.81 3.10
N ILE A 128 -12.33 2.83 2.69
CA ILE A 128 -11.96 3.97 3.53
C ILE A 128 -12.97 5.09 3.27
N PRO A 129 -13.68 5.62 4.29
CA PRO A 129 -14.63 6.72 4.10
C PRO A 129 -13.99 7.94 3.44
N GLU A 130 -14.73 8.62 2.56
CA GLU A 130 -14.22 9.78 1.78
C GLU A 130 -13.64 10.87 2.69
N GLU A 131 -14.32 11.15 3.82
CA GLU A 131 -13.84 12.12 4.79
C GLU A 131 -12.51 11.72 5.45
N ALA A 132 -12.29 10.43 5.67
CA ALA A 132 -11.03 9.92 6.20
C ALA A 132 -9.89 10.00 5.17
N VAL A 133 -10.21 9.79 3.88
CA VAL A 133 -9.27 9.99 2.79
C VAL A 133 -8.82 11.46 2.75
N VAL A 134 -9.78 12.39 2.76
CA VAL A 134 -9.48 13.83 2.70
C VAL A 134 -8.68 14.29 3.92
N ALA A 135 -9.05 13.80 5.12
CA ALA A 135 -8.35 14.14 6.36
C ALA A 135 -6.90 13.60 6.43
N SER A 136 -6.59 12.55 5.67
CA SER A 136 -5.25 11.94 5.63
C SER A 136 -4.31 12.58 4.61
N LEU A 137 -4.78 13.54 3.81
CA LEU A 137 -3.94 14.17 2.80
C LEU A 137 -2.85 15.01 3.47
N PRO A 138 -1.59 14.89 2.97
CA PRO A 138 -0.52 15.77 3.42
C PRO A 138 -0.83 17.22 3.05
N ALA A 139 -0.18 18.16 3.75
CA ALA A 139 -0.22 19.55 3.33
C ALA A 139 0.19 19.66 1.84
N ARG A 140 -0.46 20.58 1.13
CA ARG A 140 -0.07 20.87 -0.26
C ARG A 140 1.39 21.32 -0.30
N PRO A 141 2.16 20.81 -1.26
CA PRO A 141 3.51 21.29 -1.48
C PRO A 141 3.52 22.77 -1.93
#